data_ed17eacc6c09f3d697971db4ff9703c2
#
_entry.id   ed17eacc6c09f3d697971db4ff9703c2
#
_cell.length_a   1.000
_cell.length_b   1.000
_cell.length_c   1.000
_cell.angle_alpha   90.00
_cell.angle_beta   90.00
_cell.angle_gamma   90.00
#
_symmetry.space_group_name_H-M   'P 1'
#
loop_
_entity.id
_entity.type
_entity.pdbx_description
1 polymer ?
#
loop_
_entity_poly.entity_id
_entity_poly.type
_entity_poly.pdbx_seq_one_letter_code
_entity_poly.pdbx_strand_id
1 'polypeptide(L)'
;MNKRPLSVTLISLLIAAAGAVGFVYHLADLNLRHPFQSDVVWAGLVRLVAIVCGVYMLLGRNWARWLALVWIAFHVVVSGFHSFPELAVHALLLVVFAYVLLRPQAAEYFRAARVE
;
A
#
# COMPACT_ATOMS: atom_id res chain seq x y z
N MET A 1 -5.15 -24.16 -11.70
CA MET A 1 -5.72 -22.89 -11.22
C MET A 1 -4.85 -22.32 -10.10
N ASN A 2 -4.35 -21.14 -10.30
CA ASN A 2 -3.46 -20.53 -9.33
C ASN A 2 -4.25 -19.78 -8.26
N LYS A 3 -4.09 -20.21 -7.03
CA LYS A 3 -4.74 -19.56 -5.91
C LYS A 3 -3.88 -18.41 -5.40
N ARG A 4 -4.53 -17.38 -4.90
CA ARG A 4 -3.83 -16.27 -4.28
C ARG A 4 -3.16 -16.76 -3.00
N PRO A 5 -1.84 -16.56 -2.85
CA PRO A 5 -1.17 -16.93 -1.59
C PRO A 5 -1.77 -16.19 -0.40
N LEU A 6 -1.84 -16.86 0.73
CA LEU A 6 -2.37 -16.22 1.94
C LEU A 6 -1.60 -14.98 2.31
N SER A 7 -0.28 -14.99 2.13
CA SER A 7 0.56 -13.84 2.43
C SER A 7 0.19 -12.63 1.57
N VAL A 8 -0.11 -12.84 0.29
CA VAL A 8 -0.57 -11.76 -0.59
C VAL A 8 -1.92 -11.22 -0.11
N THR A 9 -2.83 -12.13 0.28
CA THR A 9 -4.13 -11.72 0.81
C THR A 9 -3.97 -10.86 2.06
N LEU A 10 -3.10 -11.27 2.99
CA LEU A 10 -2.89 -10.52 4.23
C LEU A 10 -2.29 -9.15 3.97
N ILE A 11 -1.28 -9.07 3.10
CA ILE A 11 -0.65 -7.78 2.75
C ILE A 11 -1.68 -6.88 2.06
N SER A 12 -2.45 -7.42 1.13
CA SER A 12 -3.45 -6.64 0.39
C SER A 12 -4.52 -6.08 1.33
N LEU A 13 -5.01 -6.90 2.24
CA LEU A 13 -6.01 -6.47 3.22
C LEU A 13 -5.42 -5.45 4.18
N LEU A 14 -4.18 -5.63 4.59
CA LEU A 14 -3.50 -4.70 5.48
C LEU A 14 -3.38 -3.32 4.84
N ILE A 15 -2.91 -3.26 3.60
CA ILE A 15 -2.76 -2.00 2.88
C ILE A 15 -4.11 -1.34 2.68
N ALA A 16 -5.10 -2.09 2.23
CA ALA A 16 -6.43 -1.55 1.96
C ALA A 16 -7.08 -1.03 3.25
N ALA A 17 -6.98 -1.79 4.33
CA ALA A 17 -7.57 -1.40 5.61
C ALA A 17 -6.86 -0.18 6.19
N ALA A 18 -5.53 -0.15 6.15
CA ALA A 18 -4.77 0.99 6.63
C ALA A 18 -5.11 2.24 5.83
N GLY A 19 -5.21 2.10 4.51
CA GLY A 19 -5.60 3.22 3.65
C GLY A 19 -7.01 3.71 3.94
N ALA A 20 -7.97 2.79 4.10
CA ALA A 20 -9.36 3.14 4.36
C ALA A 20 -9.53 3.84 5.70
N VAL A 21 -8.94 3.28 6.76
CA VAL A 21 -9.02 3.87 8.10
C VAL A 21 -8.37 5.25 8.10
N GLY A 22 -7.17 5.36 7.53
CA GLY A 22 -6.47 6.64 7.46
C GLY A 22 -7.22 7.67 6.63
N PHE A 23 -7.86 7.24 5.54
CA PHE A 23 -8.64 8.13 4.69
C PHE A 23 -9.85 8.70 5.44
N VAL A 24 -10.55 7.86 6.19
CA VAL A 24 -11.71 8.31 6.98
C VAL A 24 -11.30 9.33 8.04
N TYR A 25 -10.21 9.05 8.77
CA TYR A 25 -9.71 10.02 9.75
C TYR A 25 -9.30 11.32 9.09
N HIS A 26 -8.70 11.23 7.91
CA HIS A 26 -8.24 12.40 7.19
C HIS A 26 -9.41 13.25 6.69
N LEU A 27 -10.49 12.59 6.23
CA LEU A 27 -11.70 13.30 5.81
C LEU A 27 -12.32 14.09 6.97
N ALA A 28 -12.35 13.48 8.16
CA ALA A 28 -12.89 14.18 9.33
C ALA A 28 -12.08 15.43 9.65
N ASP A 29 -10.76 15.33 9.58
CA ASP A 29 -9.88 16.47 9.82
C ASP A 29 -10.03 17.54 8.74
N LEU A 30 -10.17 17.12 7.49
CA LEU A 30 -10.36 18.00 6.35
C LEU A 30 -11.60 18.88 6.55
N ASN A 31 -12.71 18.29 6.99
CA ASN A 31 -13.97 19.02 7.15
C ASN A 31 -13.96 20.00 8.30
N LEU A 32 -13.14 19.75 9.34
CA LEU A 32 -13.21 20.50 10.57
C LEU A 32 -12.18 21.61 10.67
N ARG A 33 -11.03 21.50 9.99
CA ARG A 33 -9.92 22.41 10.24
C ARG A 33 -9.38 23.11 9.00
N HIS A 34 -8.91 22.36 8.04
CA HIS A 34 -8.11 22.92 6.95
C HIS A 34 -8.49 22.32 5.61
N PRO A 35 -9.69 22.62 5.09
CA PRO A 35 -10.06 22.11 3.78
C PRO A 35 -9.11 22.68 2.71
N PHE A 36 -8.68 21.81 1.79
CA PHE A 36 -7.93 22.19 0.59
C PHE A 36 -6.48 22.66 0.83
N GLN A 37 -5.90 22.39 2.00
CA GLN A 37 -4.46 22.57 2.14
C GLN A 37 -3.74 21.47 1.36
N SER A 38 -2.59 21.84 0.76
CA SER A 38 -1.87 20.93 -0.12
C SER A 38 -1.41 19.66 0.59
N ASP A 39 -0.93 19.76 1.82
CA ASP A 39 -0.51 18.60 2.59
C ASP A 39 -1.68 17.69 2.97
N VAL A 40 -2.85 18.25 3.20
CA VAL A 40 -4.07 17.49 3.48
C VAL A 40 -4.52 16.73 2.24
N VAL A 41 -4.52 17.39 1.08
CA VAL A 41 -4.88 16.76 -0.19
C VAL A 41 -3.88 15.66 -0.52
N TRP A 42 -2.59 15.92 -0.34
CA TRP A 42 -1.53 14.97 -0.63
C TRP A 42 -1.67 13.71 0.23
N ALA A 43 -1.91 13.87 1.53
CA ALA A 43 -2.09 12.73 2.43
C ALA A 43 -3.32 11.91 2.05
N GLY A 44 -4.39 12.57 1.62
CA GLY A 44 -5.58 11.87 1.13
C GLY A 44 -5.30 11.03 -0.10
N LEU A 45 -4.53 11.58 -1.06
CA LEU A 45 -4.15 10.86 -2.27
C LEU A 45 -3.28 9.64 -1.96
N VAL A 46 -2.34 9.78 -1.03
CA VAL A 46 -1.46 8.68 -0.62
C VAL A 46 -2.28 7.53 -0.05
N ARG A 47 -3.27 7.83 0.78
CA ARG A 47 -4.13 6.81 1.37
C ARG A 47 -5.05 6.17 0.33
N LEU A 48 -5.53 6.95 -0.63
CA LEU A 48 -6.33 6.42 -1.73
C LEU A 48 -5.51 5.44 -2.58
N VAL A 49 -4.25 5.76 -2.84
CA VAL A 49 -3.36 4.86 -3.57
C VAL A 49 -3.21 3.53 -2.81
N ALA A 50 -3.11 3.58 -1.48
CA ALA A 50 -3.02 2.36 -0.68
C ALA A 50 -4.27 1.48 -0.86
N ILE A 51 -5.46 2.07 -0.84
CA ILE A 51 -6.70 1.34 -1.04
C ILE A 51 -6.72 0.69 -2.42
N VAL A 52 -6.37 1.46 -3.45
CA VAL A 52 -6.34 0.97 -4.84
C VAL A 52 -5.36 -0.20 -4.95
N CYS A 53 -4.15 -0.06 -4.40
CA CYS A 53 -3.17 -1.14 -4.44
C CYS A 53 -3.70 -2.41 -3.78
N GLY A 54 -4.28 -2.28 -2.60
CA GLY A 54 -4.79 -3.43 -1.86
C GLY A 54 -5.89 -4.15 -2.63
N VAL A 55 -6.86 -3.41 -3.15
CA VAL A 55 -7.99 -3.98 -3.88
C VAL A 55 -7.49 -4.66 -5.17
N TYR A 56 -6.65 -3.98 -5.95
CA TYR A 56 -6.22 -4.54 -7.22
C TYR A 56 -5.22 -5.67 -7.07
N MET A 57 -4.46 -5.72 -5.96
CA MET A 57 -3.67 -6.91 -5.66
C MET A 57 -4.55 -8.12 -5.36
N LEU A 58 -5.68 -7.92 -4.68
CA LEU A 58 -6.65 -9.00 -4.48
C LEU A 58 -7.23 -9.48 -5.80
N LEU A 59 -7.34 -8.60 -6.79
CA LEU A 59 -7.82 -8.95 -8.11
C LEU A 59 -6.72 -9.53 -9.03
N GLY A 60 -5.50 -9.64 -8.53
CA GLY A 60 -4.40 -10.24 -9.28
C GLY A 60 -3.74 -9.32 -10.28
N ARG A 61 -3.90 -8.03 -10.15
CA ARG A 61 -3.30 -7.07 -11.10
C ARG A 61 -1.82 -6.87 -10.79
N ASN A 62 -0.97 -7.22 -11.73
CA ASN A 62 0.47 -7.14 -11.55
C ASN A 62 0.97 -5.72 -11.30
N TRP A 63 0.38 -4.73 -11.97
CA TRP A 63 0.79 -3.34 -11.77
C TRP A 63 0.56 -2.87 -10.33
N ALA A 64 -0.49 -3.39 -9.68
CA ALA A 64 -0.78 -3.01 -8.29
C ALA A 64 0.32 -3.49 -7.35
N ARG A 65 0.90 -4.66 -7.60
CA ARG A 65 2.03 -5.17 -6.83
C ARG A 65 3.21 -4.20 -6.88
N TRP A 66 3.56 -3.76 -8.08
CA TRP A 66 4.68 -2.84 -8.26
C TRP A 66 4.38 -1.46 -7.69
N LEU A 67 3.14 -0.99 -7.86
CA LEU A 67 2.72 0.28 -7.28
C LEU A 67 2.78 0.26 -5.76
N ALA A 68 2.40 -0.86 -5.14
CA ALA A 68 2.49 -1.01 -3.68
C ALA A 68 3.93 -0.93 -3.20
N LEU A 69 4.86 -1.55 -3.94
CA LEU A 69 6.27 -1.48 -3.59
C LEU A 69 6.82 -0.06 -3.72
N VAL A 70 6.46 0.64 -4.77
CA VAL A 70 6.85 2.05 -4.94
C VAL A 70 6.25 2.91 -3.82
N TRP A 71 5.00 2.65 -3.48
CA TRP A 71 4.29 3.38 -2.42
C TRP A 71 5.00 3.24 -1.07
N ILE A 72 5.36 2.01 -0.68
CA ILE A 72 6.04 1.81 0.60
C ILE A 72 7.48 2.33 0.56
N ALA A 73 8.15 2.24 -0.59
CA ALA A 73 9.47 2.83 -0.75
C ALA A 73 9.43 4.35 -0.58
N PHE A 74 8.40 4.99 -1.12
CA PHE A 74 8.17 6.42 -0.92
C PHE A 74 8.02 6.74 0.57
N HIS A 75 7.29 5.91 1.31
CA HIS A 75 7.12 6.11 2.75
C HIS A 75 8.44 5.96 3.51
N VAL A 76 9.30 5.06 3.07
CA VAL A 76 10.63 4.93 3.67
C VAL A 76 11.43 6.22 3.50
N VAL A 77 11.43 6.77 2.30
CA VAL A 77 12.15 8.01 2.02
C VAL A 77 11.62 9.17 2.86
N VAL A 78 10.30 9.33 2.89
CA VAL A 78 9.67 10.40 3.68
C VAL A 78 9.96 10.23 5.17
N SER A 79 9.89 9.00 5.67
CA SER A 79 10.15 8.73 7.09
C SER A 79 11.58 9.08 7.49
N GLY A 80 12.52 8.96 6.57
CA GLY A 80 13.90 9.37 6.82
C GLY A 80 14.06 10.85 7.15
N PHE A 81 13.11 11.68 6.72
CA PHE A 81 13.10 13.11 7.04
C PHE A 81 12.27 13.44 8.27
N HIS A 82 11.60 12.46 8.88
CA HIS A 82 10.75 12.68 10.05
C HIS A 82 11.39 12.18 11.33
N SER A 83 11.62 10.88 11.45
CA SER A 83 12.20 10.30 12.65
C SER A 83 12.77 8.93 12.35
N PHE A 84 13.75 8.53 13.18
CA PHE A 84 14.37 7.23 13.04
C PHE A 84 13.39 6.08 13.32
N PRO A 85 12.54 6.13 14.34
CA PRO A 85 11.56 5.05 14.56
C PRO A 85 10.62 4.84 13.37
N GLU A 86 10.14 5.91 12.75
CA GLU A 86 9.29 5.80 11.57
C GLU A 86 10.05 5.18 10.40
N LEU A 87 11.29 5.60 10.21
CA LEU A 87 12.14 5.03 9.16
C LEU A 87 12.33 3.53 9.38
N ALA A 88 12.60 3.11 10.61
CA ALA A 88 12.81 1.70 10.92
C ALA A 88 11.56 0.87 10.64
N VAL A 89 10.41 1.35 11.04
CA VAL A 89 9.14 0.64 10.80
C VAL A 89 8.85 0.52 9.31
N HIS A 90 8.96 1.61 8.58
CA HIS A 90 8.65 1.60 7.15
C HIS A 90 9.67 0.79 6.35
N ALA A 91 10.95 0.83 6.75
CA ALA A 91 11.98 0.01 6.11
C ALA A 91 11.70 -1.48 6.32
N LEU A 92 11.29 -1.86 7.54
CA LEU A 92 10.90 -3.24 7.82
C LEU A 92 9.70 -3.66 6.98
N LEU A 93 8.70 -2.78 6.85
CA LEU A 93 7.53 -3.06 6.01
C LEU A 93 7.95 -3.23 4.55
N LEU A 94 8.87 -2.42 4.07
CA LEU A 94 9.37 -2.55 2.70
C LEU A 94 10.02 -3.92 2.47
N VAL A 95 10.83 -4.37 3.42
CA VAL A 95 11.46 -5.69 3.33
C VAL A 95 10.40 -6.79 3.29
N VAL A 96 9.42 -6.73 4.17
CA VAL A 96 8.34 -7.72 4.23
C VAL A 96 7.52 -7.70 2.95
N PHE A 97 7.14 -6.52 2.48
CA PHE A 97 6.35 -6.38 1.24
C PHE A 97 7.13 -6.94 0.04
N ALA A 98 8.41 -6.59 -0.06
CA ALA A 98 9.24 -7.08 -1.16
C ALA A 98 9.36 -8.59 -1.13
N TYR A 99 9.61 -9.15 0.05
CA TYR A 99 9.72 -10.59 0.19
C TYR A 99 8.42 -11.29 -0.24
N VAL A 100 7.29 -10.83 0.28
CA VAL A 100 6.00 -11.46 0.02
C VAL A 100 5.57 -11.29 -1.43
N LEU A 101 5.73 -10.08 -1.98
CA LEU A 101 5.18 -9.75 -3.29
C LEU A 101 6.09 -10.19 -4.45
N LEU A 102 7.37 -10.37 -4.21
CA LEU A 102 8.32 -10.72 -5.27
C LEU A 102 8.71 -12.20 -5.28
N ARG A 103 8.31 -12.98 -4.29
CA ARG A 103 8.67 -14.39 -4.27
C ARG A 103 7.90 -15.18 -5.34
N PRO A 104 8.40 -16.36 -5.74
CA PRO A 104 7.82 -17.08 -6.88
C PRO A 104 6.33 -17.36 -6.79
N GLN A 105 5.81 -17.64 -5.60
CA GLN A 105 4.39 -17.94 -5.42
C GLN A 105 3.53 -16.73 -5.76
N ALA A 106 3.95 -15.54 -5.33
CA ALA A 106 3.24 -14.31 -5.65
C ALA A 106 3.39 -13.98 -7.14
N ALA A 107 4.58 -14.13 -7.68
CA ALA A 107 4.83 -13.86 -9.08
C ALA A 107 3.95 -14.73 -9.98
N GLU A 108 3.79 -16.00 -9.64
CA GLU A 108 2.92 -16.89 -10.39
C GLU A 108 1.45 -16.46 -10.31
N TYR A 109 1.00 -16.07 -9.13
CA TYR A 109 -0.37 -15.62 -8.96
C TYR A 109 -0.67 -14.42 -9.84
N PHE A 110 0.20 -13.40 -9.80
CA PHE A 110 -0.03 -12.17 -10.56
C PHE A 110 0.12 -12.40 -12.06
N ARG A 111 1.01 -13.30 -12.46
CA ARG A 111 1.17 -13.64 -13.88
C ARG A 111 -0.04 -14.40 -14.42
N ALA A 112 -0.53 -15.37 -13.68
CA ALA A 112 -1.67 -16.17 -14.10
C ALA A 112 -2.93 -15.33 -14.21
N ALA A 113 -3.18 -14.45 -13.25
CA ALA A 113 -4.35 -13.56 -13.27
C ALA A 113 -4.31 -12.61 -14.46
N ARG A 114 -3.09 -12.19 -14.85
CA ARG A 114 -2.94 -11.27 -15.99
C ARG A 114 -3.33 -11.92 -17.31
N VAL A 115 -3.11 -13.23 -17.44
CA VAL A 115 -3.42 -13.96 -18.67
C VAL A 115 -4.92 -14.16 -18.83
N GLU A 116 -5.64 -14.26 -17.75
CA GLU A 116 -7.08 -14.41 -17.77
C GLU A 116 -7.77 -13.09 -18.07
#